data_7da54560cb82b40416bf2944fc6c0ea6
#
_entry.id   7da54560cb82b40416bf2944fc6c0ea6
#
_cell.length_a   1.000
_cell.length_b   1.000
_cell.length_c   1.000
_cell.angle_alpha   90.00
_cell.angle_beta   90.00
_cell.angle_gamma   90.00
#
_symmetry.space_group_name_H-M   'P 1'
#
loop_
_entity.id
_entity.type
_entity.pdbx_description
1 polymer ?
#
loop_
_entity_poly.entity_id
_entity_poly.type
_entity_poly.pdbx_seq_one_letter_code
_entity_poly.pdbx_strand_id
1 'polypeptide(L)'
;HEGLLLQAVRAAWLTKKNRARIDDVVDFLENARTSEQYAESPGIRSRLDEMIVLLNQYTAAGTYGRYFNSDEPSLRDDARMVVLELGGLEDRPSLLVAVMFSLIIYIENRMYRTPRNLKKLNVIDEGWRLLDFKNRKVGDFIEKGYRTARRHTGAYITITQNIVDFDSDKASSAARAAWGNSSYKIILKQSAKEFA
;
A
#
# COMPACT_ATOMS: atom_id res chain seq x y z
N HIS A 1 -21.32 -4.74 2.73
CA HIS A 1 -20.14 -4.82 3.59
C HIS A 1 -19.23 -3.61 3.38
N GLU A 2 -18.83 -3.40 2.14
CA GLU A 2 -18.14 -2.21 1.69
C GLU A 2 -18.88 -0.93 2.10
N GLY A 3 -20.21 -0.96 2.14
CA GLY A 3 -21.07 0.15 2.56
C GLY A 3 -20.90 0.58 4.02
N LEU A 4 -20.84 -0.37 4.97
CA LEU A 4 -20.70 -0.04 6.39
C LEU A 4 -19.32 0.50 6.73
N LEU A 5 -18.27 -0.10 6.21
CA LEU A 5 -16.91 0.40 6.39
C LEU A 5 -16.73 1.80 5.78
N LEU A 6 -17.29 2.02 4.59
CA LEU A 6 -17.27 3.34 3.96
C LEU A 6 -18.04 4.39 4.78
N GLN A 7 -19.18 4.02 5.36
CA GLN A 7 -19.93 4.89 6.25
C GLN A 7 -19.12 5.24 7.51
N ALA A 8 -18.47 4.26 8.14
CA ALA A 8 -17.60 4.45 9.29
C ALA A 8 -16.45 5.42 8.99
N VAL A 9 -15.75 5.20 7.88
CA VAL A 9 -14.65 6.09 7.44
C VAL A 9 -15.17 7.50 7.15
N ARG A 10 -16.33 7.64 6.50
CA ARG A 10 -16.94 8.97 6.25
C ARG A 10 -17.35 9.67 7.54
N ALA A 11 -17.92 8.95 8.49
CA ALA A 11 -18.33 9.52 9.78
C ALA A 11 -17.10 10.00 10.57
N ALA A 12 -16.05 9.19 10.66
CA ALA A 12 -14.78 9.57 11.28
C ALA A 12 -14.18 10.82 10.61
N TRP A 13 -14.16 10.85 9.27
CA TRP A 13 -13.66 12.00 8.52
C TRP A 13 -14.51 13.27 8.71
N LEU A 14 -15.82 13.17 8.70
CA LEU A 14 -16.71 14.31 8.89
C LEU A 14 -16.54 14.94 10.27
N THR A 15 -16.29 14.11 11.29
CA THR A 15 -16.16 14.55 12.69
C THR A 15 -14.76 15.09 12.99
N LYS A 16 -13.70 14.39 12.58
CA LYS A 16 -12.32 14.69 13.01
C LYS A 16 -11.38 15.11 11.88
N LYS A 17 -11.83 15.05 10.61
CA LYS A 17 -11.03 15.41 9.43
C LYS A 17 -9.68 14.67 9.41
N ASN A 18 -8.57 15.41 9.29
CA ASN A 18 -7.20 14.88 9.28
C ASN A 18 -6.71 14.34 10.65
N ARG A 19 -7.54 14.46 11.69
CA ARG A 19 -7.28 13.82 12.99
C ARG A 19 -8.05 12.51 13.18
N ALA A 20 -8.83 12.09 12.17
CA ALA A 20 -9.53 10.82 12.20
C ALA A 20 -8.52 9.65 12.24
N ARG A 21 -8.78 8.68 13.11
CA ARG A 21 -7.97 7.48 13.33
C ARG A 21 -8.77 6.22 13.12
N ILE A 22 -8.11 5.10 13.12
CA ILE A 22 -8.77 3.79 13.03
C ILE A 22 -9.69 3.56 14.24
N ASP A 23 -9.31 4.06 15.40
CA ASP A 23 -10.15 4.05 16.61
C ASP A 23 -11.55 4.62 16.33
N ASP A 24 -11.65 5.76 15.64
CA ASP A 24 -12.93 6.38 15.31
C ASP A 24 -13.79 5.53 14.37
N VAL A 25 -13.13 4.78 13.50
CA VAL A 25 -13.82 3.84 12.59
C VAL A 25 -14.34 2.65 13.40
N VAL A 26 -13.54 2.12 14.31
CA VAL A 26 -13.93 1.00 15.19
C VAL A 26 -15.07 1.43 16.11
N ASP A 27 -14.99 2.59 16.75
CA ASP A 27 -16.06 3.15 17.61
C ASP A 27 -17.39 3.23 16.84
N PHE A 28 -17.34 3.69 15.58
CA PHE A 28 -18.55 3.73 14.75
C PHE A 28 -19.13 2.33 14.50
N LEU A 29 -18.28 1.36 14.19
CA LEU A 29 -18.71 -0.02 13.93
C LEU A 29 -19.27 -0.69 15.20
N GLU A 30 -18.69 -0.43 16.36
CA GLU A 30 -19.20 -0.91 17.65
C GLU A 30 -20.57 -0.32 17.97
N ASN A 31 -20.74 0.98 17.78
CA ASN A 31 -22.03 1.63 17.95
C ASN A 31 -23.08 1.08 16.95
N ALA A 32 -22.70 0.85 15.70
CA ALA A 32 -23.57 0.21 14.72
C ALA A 32 -23.98 -1.19 15.15
N ARG A 33 -23.05 -2.00 15.67
CA ARG A 33 -23.29 -3.36 16.16
C ARG A 33 -24.35 -3.43 17.26
N THR A 34 -24.39 -2.43 18.15
CA THR A 34 -25.33 -2.37 19.27
C THR A 34 -26.63 -1.65 18.91
N SER A 35 -26.71 -1.01 17.73
CA SER A 35 -27.91 -0.28 17.32
C SER A 35 -29.10 -1.21 17.02
N GLU A 36 -30.31 -0.72 17.29
CA GLU A 36 -31.55 -1.41 16.94
C GLU A 36 -31.69 -1.70 15.44
N GLN A 37 -31.13 -0.82 14.62
CA GLN A 37 -31.17 -0.94 13.15
C GLN A 37 -30.62 -2.27 12.64
N TYR A 38 -29.62 -2.85 13.33
CA TYR A 38 -28.95 -4.11 12.95
C TYR A 38 -29.22 -5.25 13.95
N ALA A 39 -30.04 -4.99 14.98
CA ALA A 39 -30.33 -5.96 16.04
C ALA A 39 -30.93 -7.27 15.51
N GLU A 40 -31.79 -7.18 14.50
CA GLU A 40 -32.51 -8.33 13.90
C GLU A 40 -31.78 -9.00 12.74
N SER A 41 -30.53 -8.58 12.44
CA SER A 41 -29.77 -9.09 11.29
C SER A 41 -28.49 -9.83 11.73
N PRO A 42 -28.57 -11.13 12.11
CA PRO A 42 -27.42 -11.90 12.60
C PRO A 42 -26.23 -11.89 11.62
N GLY A 43 -26.49 -11.92 10.31
CA GLY A 43 -25.44 -11.88 9.29
C GLY A 43 -24.71 -10.53 9.20
N ILE A 44 -25.37 -9.42 9.54
CA ILE A 44 -24.72 -8.10 9.60
C ILE A 44 -23.87 -8.00 10.88
N ARG A 45 -24.40 -8.48 12.00
CA ARG A 45 -23.66 -8.51 13.28
C ARG A 45 -22.36 -9.29 13.19
N SER A 46 -22.41 -10.53 12.66
CA SER A 46 -21.21 -11.35 12.48
C SER A 46 -20.13 -10.63 11.68
N ARG A 47 -20.52 -9.87 10.67
CA ARG A 47 -19.56 -9.11 9.84
C ARG A 47 -19.04 -7.85 10.48
N LEU A 48 -19.86 -7.19 11.30
CA LEU A 48 -19.38 -6.09 12.15
C LEU A 48 -18.34 -6.62 13.13
N ASP A 49 -18.60 -7.78 13.78
CA ASP A 49 -17.64 -8.43 14.67
C ASP A 49 -16.33 -8.76 13.96
N GLU A 50 -16.38 -9.33 12.76
CA GLU A 50 -15.18 -9.61 11.95
C GLU A 50 -14.40 -8.34 11.63
N MET A 51 -15.07 -7.26 11.18
CA MET A 51 -14.42 -5.99 10.87
C MET A 51 -13.79 -5.36 12.11
N ILE A 52 -14.49 -5.37 13.25
CA ILE A 52 -13.99 -4.83 14.51
C ILE A 52 -12.74 -5.60 14.96
N VAL A 53 -12.78 -6.93 14.94
CA VAL A 53 -11.62 -7.78 15.31
C VAL A 53 -10.43 -7.49 14.40
N LEU A 54 -10.63 -7.39 13.10
CA LEU A 54 -9.56 -7.11 12.13
C LEU A 54 -8.97 -5.71 12.29
N LEU A 55 -9.78 -4.71 12.60
CA LEU A 55 -9.33 -3.32 12.74
C LEU A 55 -8.72 -3.03 14.11
N ASN A 56 -9.15 -3.72 15.16
CA ASN A 56 -8.67 -3.49 16.52
C ASN A 56 -7.15 -3.63 16.66
N GLN A 57 -6.50 -4.49 15.87
CA GLN A 57 -5.04 -4.62 15.88
C GLN A 57 -4.30 -3.32 15.48
N TYR A 58 -4.97 -2.40 14.79
CA TYR A 58 -4.41 -1.13 14.30
C TYR A 58 -4.85 0.09 15.13
N THR A 59 -5.79 -0.06 16.08
CA THR A 59 -6.18 1.00 17.01
C THR A 59 -5.03 1.37 17.94
N ALA A 60 -5.11 2.49 18.65
CA ALA A 60 -4.07 2.94 19.56
C ALA A 60 -3.68 1.87 20.62
N ALA A 61 -4.65 1.10 21.09
CA ALA A 61 -4.43 -0.01 22.04
C ALA A 61 -4.05 -1.33 21.38
N GLY A 62 -4.11 -1.42 20.05
CA GLY A 62 -3.88 -2.65 19.31
C GLY A 62 -2.40 -2.98 19.11
N THR A 63 -2.13 -4.23 18.74
CA THR A 63 -0.76 -4.77 18.53
C THR A 63 0.09 -3.91 17.60
N TYR A 64 -0.52 -3.33 16.57
CA TYR A 64 0.14 -2.50 15.57
C TYR A 64 -0.13 -1.00 15.75
N GLY A 65 -0.79 -0.59 16.83
CA GLY A 65 -1.21 0.77 17.08
C GLY A 65 -0.10 1.80 16.98
N ARG A 66 1.08 1.48 17.48
CA ARG A 66 2.26 2.37 17.41
C ARG A 66 2.69 2.77 15.99
N TYR A 67 2.30 2.02 14.97
CA TYR A 67 2.66 2.31 13.57
C TYR A 67 1.65 3.24 12.88
N PHE A 68 0.42 3.37 13.41
CA PHE A 68 -0.68 4.06 12.76
C PHE A 68 -1.29 5.22 13.56
N ASN A 69 -0.87 5.42 14.81
CA ASN A 69 -1.47 6.38 15.72
C ASN A 69 -0.49 7.45 16.22
N SER A 70 0.46 7.86 15.38
CA SER A 70 1.31 9.02 15.67
C SER A 70 0.52 10.33 15.45
N ASP A 71 0.78 11.33 16.30
CA ASP A 71 0.23 12.68 16.12
C ASP A 71 0.90 13.44 14.97
N GLU A 72 2.12 13.04 14.63
CA GLU A 72 2.85 13.61 13.50
C GLU A 72 3.03 12.58 12.38
N PRO A 73 2.92 13.00 11.11
CA PRO A 73 3.13 12.11 9.99
C PRO A 73 4.59 11.65 9.93
N SER A 74 4.81 10.34 9.92
CA SER A 74 6.15 9.76 9.76
C SER A 74 6.76 10.08 8.38
N LEU A 75 5.90 10.30 7.37
CA LEU A 75 6.29 10.66 6.01
C LEU A 75 5.94 12.13 5.78
N ARG A 76 6.95 12.98 5.72
CA ARG A 76 6.77 14.42 5.54
C ARG A 76 6.57 14.78 4.07
N ASP A 77 5.60 15.65 3.80
CA ASP A 77 5.30 16.09 2.43
C ASP A 77 6.38 17.00 1.83
N ASP A 78 7.19 17.66 2.65
CA ASP A 78 8.28 18.53 2.22
C ASP A 78 9.61 17.77 2.03
N ALA A 79 9.68 16.49 2.40
CA ALA A 79 10.90 15.70 2.26
C ALA A 79 11.29 15.54 0.78
N ARG A 80 12.54 15.89 0.46
CA ARG A 80 13.09 15.74 -0.90
C ARG A 80 13.51 14.31 -1.21
N MET A 81 13.86 13.54 -0.20
CA MET A 81 14.22 12.13 -0.28
C MET A 81 13.60 11.39 0.89
N VAL A 82 12.99 10.25 0.60
CA VAL A 82 12.42 9.34 1.60
C VAL A 82 13.00 7.96 1.31
N VAL A 83 13.57 7.34 2.32
CA VAL A 83 14.07 5.96 2.26
C VAL A 83 13.18 5.11 3.17
N LEU A 84 12.66 4.01 2.64
CA LEU A 84 11.74 3.12 3.31
C LEU A 84 12.40 1.74 3.42
N GLU A 85 12.70 1.34 4.64
CA GLU A 85 13.25 0.01 4.93
C GLU A 85 12.13 -0.90 5.44
N LEU A 86 11.83 -1.95 4.70
CA LEU A 86 10.71 -2.86 4.97
C LEU A 86 11.14 -4.24 5.48
N GLY A 87 12.45 -4.52 5.50
CA GLY A 87 12.98 -5.84 5.90
C GLY A 87 12.56 -6.26 7.30
N GLY A 88 12.42 -5.32 8.24
CA GLY A 88 11.95 -5.60 9.60
C GLY A 88 10.46 -6.00 9.72
N LEU A 89 9.70 -6.03 8.62
CA LEU A 89 8.27 -6.37 8.60
C LEU A 89 8.00 -7.76 8.00
N GLU A 90 9.01 -8.46 7.51
CA GLU A 90 8.86 -9.74 6.80
C GLU A 90 8.17 -10.81 7.67
N ASP A 91 8.48 -10.86 8.96
CA ASP A 91 7.87 -11.79 9.92
C ASP A 91 6.44 -11.40 10.35
N ARG A 92 5.90 -10.30 9.81
CA ARG A 92 4.60 -9.73 10.18
C ARG A 92 3.75 -9.43 8.95
N PRO A 93 3.27 -10.45 8.23
CA PRO A 93 2.64 -10.26 6.91
C PRO A 93 1.42 -9.34 6.93
N SER A 94 0.59 -9.37 7.97
CA SER A 94 -0.56 -8.46 8.08
C SER A 94 -0.14 -7.00 8.23
N LEU A 95 0.89 -6.73 9.02
CA LEU A 95 1.45 -5.39 9.18
C LEU A 95 2.13 -4.91 7.89
N LEU A 96 2.92 -5.79 7.25
CA LEU A 96 3.56 -5.49 5.97
C LEU A 96 2.53 -5.06 4.92
N VAL A 97 1.42 -5.80 4.79
CA VAL A 97 0.33 -5.46 3.86
C VAL A 97 -0.24 -4.07 4.17
N ALA A 98 -0.56 -3.77 5.43
CA ALA A 98 -1.14 -2.48 5.82
C ALA A 98 -0.16 -1.31 5.57
N VAL A 99 1.12 -1.50 5.91
CA VAL A 99 2.18 -0.52 5.63
C VAL A 99 2.34 -0.31 4.13
N MET A 100 2.39 -1.40 3.34
CA MET A 100 2.50 -1.31 1.88
C MET A 100 1.35 -0.51 1.26
N PHE A 101 0.10 -0.71 1.70
CA PHE A 101 -1.02 0.10 1.21
C PHE A 101 -0.87 1.58 1.57
N SER A 102 -0.44 1.89 2.78
CA SER A 102 -0.20 3.27 3.21
C SER A 102 0.89 3.93 2.35
N LEU A 103 1.97 3.21 2.06
CA LEU A 103 3.07 3.67 1.20
C LEU A 103 2.62 3.86 -0.25
N ILE A 104 1.83 2.94 -0.80
CA ILE A 104 1.26 3.06 -2.15
C ILE A 104 0.44 4.35 -2.26
N ILE A 105 -0.44 4.63 -1.29
CA ILE A 105 -1.25 5.85 -1.27
C ILE A 105 -0.34 7.09 -1.19
N TYR A 106 0.68 7.07 -0.36
CA TYR A 106 1.64 8.16 -0.24
C TYR A 106 2.38 8.41 -1.56
N ILE A 107 2.95 7.36 -2.16
CA ILE A 107 3.70 7.46 -3.42
C ILE A 107 2.78 7.93 -4.56
N GLU A 108 1.56 7.41 -4.66
CA GLU A 108 0.59 7.85 -5.67
C GLU A 108 0.23 9.33 -5.50
N ASN A 109 -0.02 9.79 -4.29
CA ASN A 109 -0.28 11.20 -4.03
C ASN A 109 0.92 12.08 -4.45
N ARG A 110 2.13 11.67 -4.08
CA ARG A 110 3.36 12.37 -4.49
C ARG A 110 3.58 12.34 -6.00
N MET A 111 3.34 11.22 -6.64
CA MET A 111 3.54 11.06 -8.09
C MET A 111 2.51 11.86 -8.91
N TYR A 112 1.21 11.77 -8.56
CA TYR A 112 0.14 12.22 -9.44
C TYR A 112 -0.53 13.53 -9.02
N ARG A 113 -0.46 13.93 -7.73
CA ARG A 113 -1.13 15.13 -7.21
C ARG A 113 -0.18 16.32 -6.97
N THR A 114 1.13 16.11 -7.03
CA THR A 114 2.08 17.23 -6.94
C THR A 114 2.29 17.90 -8.31
N PRO A 115 2.75 19.16 -8.35
CA PRO A 115 2.97 19.89 -9.60
C PRO A 115 3.88 19.13 -10.58
N ARG A 116 3.57 19.23 -11.87
CA ARG A 116 4.30 18.51 -12.94
C ARG A 116 5.71 19.05 -13.19
N ASN A 117 6.02 20.26 -12.75
CA ASN A 117 7.37 20.81 -12.84
C ASN A 117 8.37 20.16 -11.85
N LEU A 118 7.86 19.43 -10.86
CA LEU A 118 8.71 18.67 -9.94
C LEU A 118 9.08 17.32 -10.57
N LYS A 119 10.36 17.05 -10.68
CA LYS A 119 10.86 15.73 -11.07
C LYS A 119 10.72 14.76 -9.89
N LYS A 120 10.25 13.56 -10.18
CA LYS A 120 9.97 12.52 -9.17
C LYS A 120 10.63 11.22 -9.60
N LEU A 121 11.26 10.56 -8.65
CA LEU A 121 11.90 9.29 -8.87
C LEU A 121 11.45 8.32 -7.78
N ASN A 122 10.96 7.16 -8.17
CA ASN A 122 10.68 6.04 -7.29
C ASN A 122 11.70 4.94 -7.59
N VAL A 123 12.51 4.60 -6.61
CA VAL A 123 13.50 3.52 -6.71
C VAL A 123 13.00 2.35 -5.87
N ILE A 124 12.90 1.19 -6.48
CA ILE A 124 12.48 -0.06 -5.85
C ILE A 124 13.68 -0.99 -5.89
N ASP A 125 14.34 -1.13 -4.77
CA ASP A 125 15.40 -2.11 -4.59
C ASP A 125 14.81 -3.45 -4.18
N GLU A 126 15.48 -4.55 -4.50
CA GLU A 126 14.93 -5.91 -4.33
C GLU A 126 13.52 -6.06 -4.95
N GLY A 127 13.35 -5.50 -6.14
CA GLY A 127 12.06 -5.33 -6.80
C GLY A 127 11.28 -6.65 -6.99
N TRP A 128 11.96 -7.79 -7.09
CA TRP A 128 11.35 -9.10 -7.18
C TRP A 128 10.38 -9.37 -6.01
N ARG A 129 10.69 -8.89 -4.80
CA ARG A 129 9.82 -9.05 -3.62
C ARG A 129 8.46 -8.37 -3.80
N LEU A 130 8.44 -7.21 -4.45
CA LEU A 130 7.20 -6.49 -4.75
C LEU A 130 6.51 -7.01 -6.01
N LEU A 131 7.28 -7.46 -6.99
CA LEU A 131 6.75 -8.02 -8.23
C LEU A 131 6.04 -9.36 -7.99
N ASP A 132 6.55 -10.17 -7.07
CA ASP A 132 5.97 -11.46 -6.66
C ASP A 132 4.94 -11.33 -5.53
N PHE A 133 4.70 -10.13 -5.05
CA PHE A 133 3.74 -9.91 -3.97
C PHE A 133 2.34 -10.35 -4.42
N LYS A 134 1.79 -11.36 -3.74
CA LYS A 134 0.51 -12.00 -4.10
C LYS A 134 -0.72 -11.06 -4.05
N ASN A 135 -0.53 -9.83 -3.58
CA ASN A 135 -1.59 -8.85 -3.52
C ASN A 135 -1.71 -8.07 -4.84
N ARG A 136 -2.81 -8.28 -5.54
CA ARG A 136 -3.10 -7.65 -6.84
C ARG A 136 -2.94 -6.13 -6.83
N LYS A 137 -3.30 -5.45 -5.74
CA LYS A 137 -3.19 -3.98 -5.64
C LYS A 137 -1.76 -3.47 -5.70
N VAL A 138 -0.80 -4.22 -5.15
CA VAL A 138 0.63 -3.89 -5.23
C VAL A 138 1.11 -4.04 -6.68
N GLY A 139 0.72 -5.13 -7.35
CA GLY A 139 1.02 -5.33 -8.76
C GLY A 139 0.42 -4.22 -9.65
N ASP A 140 -0.85 -3.88 -9.45
CA ASP A 140 -1.55 -2.81 -10.17
C ASP A 140 -0.85 -1.44 -9.98
N PHE A 141 -0.37 -1.15 -8.76
CA PHE A 141 0.39 0.07 -8.46
C PHE A 141 1.69 0.16 -9.27
N ILE A 142 2.47 -0.91 -9.28
CA ILE A 142 3.73 -0.95 -10.02
C ILE A 142 3.46 -0.83 -11.53
N GLU A 143 2.54 -1.62 -12.06
CA GLU A 143 2.15 -1.57 -13.47
C GLU A 143 1.70 -0.17 -13.89
N LYS A 144 0.81 0.45 -13.11
CA LYS A 144 0.36 1.83 -13.33
C LYS A 144 1.52 2.82 -13.29
N GLY A 145 2.43 2.67 -12.33
CA GLY A 145 3.62 3.52 -12.17
C GLY A 145 4.45 3.54 -13.44
N TYR A 146 4.85 2.38 -13.94
CA TYR A 146 5.65 2.28 -15.17
C TYR A 146 4.95 2.81 -16.40
N ARG A 147 3.63 2.63 -16.52
CA ARG A 147 2.85 3.10 -17.69
C ARG A 147 2.58 4.60 -17.68
N THR A 148 2.52 5.23 -16.51
CA THR A 148 1.93 6.59 -16.42
C THR A 148 2.84 7.66 -15.82
N ALA A 149 3.86 7.30 -15.04
CA ALA A 149 4.70 8.26 -14.31
C ALA A 149 5.32 9.34 -15.22
N ARG A 150 5.73 8.98 -16.43
CA ARG A 150 6.30 9.90 -17.43
C ARG A 150 5.41 11.13 -17.69
N ARG A 151 4.07 10.95 -17.70
CA ARG A 151 3.12 12.06 -17.90
C ARG A 151 3.10 13.05 -16.75
N HIS A 152 3.65 12.67 -15.61
CA HIS A 152 3.72 13.45 -14.38
C HIS A 152 5.16 13.86 -14.02
N THR A 153 6.07 13.83 -15.00
CA THR A 153 7.50 14.11 -14.81
C THR A 153 8.13 13.19 -13.75
N GLY A 154 7.64 11.94 -13.73
CA GLY A 154 8.09 10.89 -12.84
C GLY A 154 8.83 9.78 -13.58
N ALA A 155 9.67 9.06 -12.85
CA ALA A 155 10.33 7.86 -13.32
C ALA A 155 10.32 6.78 -12.25
N TYR A 156 10.40 5.53 -12.69
CA TYR A 156 10.57 4.35 -11.85
C TYR A 156 11.88 3.66 -12.22
N ILE A 157 12.60 3.22 -11.21
CA ILE A 157 13.77 2.34 -11.33
C ILE A 157 13.48 1.12 -10.48
N THR A 158 13.58 -0.06 -11.05
CA THR A 158 13.53 -1.32 -10.30
C THR A 158 14.86 -2.03 -10.42
N ILE A 159 15.40 -2.43 -9.30
CA ILE A 159 16.66 -3.15 -9.17
C ILE A 159 16.31 -4.57 -8.71
N THR A 160 16.86 -5.56 -9.38
CA THR A 160 16.73 -6.97 -9.02
C THR A 160 18.05 -7.69 -9.24
N GLN A 161 18.19 -8.85 -8.63
CA GLN A 161 19.39 -9.66 -8.73
C GLN A 161 19.39 -10.56 -9.99
N ASN A 162 18.19 -10.81 -10.55
CA ASN A 162 18.06 -11.81 -11.62
C ASN A 162 17.15 -11.30 -12.74
N ILE A 163 17.59 -11.51 -14.00
CA ILE A 163 16.82 -11.11 -15.19
C ILE A 163 15.51 -11.90 -15.33
N VAL A 164 15.47 -13.15 -14.86
CA VAL A 164 14.27 -14.01 -14.94
C VAL A 164 13.10 -13.46 -14.13
N ASP A 165 13.34 -12.55 -13.17
CA ASP A 165 12.28 -11.89 -12.41
C ASP A 165 11.39 -11.03 -13.33
N PHE A 166 11.94 -10.54 -14.44
CA PHE A 166 11.24 -9.71 -15.41
C PHE A 166 10.82 -10.45 -16.68
N ASP A 167 11.66 -11.35 -17.15
CA ASP A 167 11.54 -11.96 -18.48
C ASP A 167 11.50 -13.49 -18.39
N SER A 168 10.41 -13.98 -17.85
CA SER A 168 10.07 -15.40 -17.82
C SER A 168 8.58 -15.60 -18.06
N ASP A 169 8.19 -16.79 -18.48
CA ASP A 169 6.78 -17.17 -18.64
C ASP A 169 5.98 -17.04 -17.34
N LYS A 170 6.67 -17.12 -16.21
CA LYS A 170 6.10 -17.00 -14.87
C LYS A 170 6.10 -15.56 -14.32
N ALA A 171 6.72 -14.61 -15.05
CA ALA A 171 6.78 -13.22 -14.59
C ALA A 171 5.38 -12.62 -14.41
N SER A 172 5.18 -11.86 -13.35
CA SER A 172 3.92 -11.19 -13.07
C SER A 172 3.60 -10.11 -14.13
N SER A 173 2.33 -9.66 -14.19
CA SER A 173 1.96 -8.54 -15.06
C SER A 173 2.73 -7.27 -14.73
N ALA A 174 3.03 -7.04 -13.45
CA ALA A 174 3.84 -5.92 -12.98
C ALA A 174 5.29 -6.01 -13.48
N ALA A 175 5.89 -7.19 -13.41
CA ALA A 175 7.23 -7.45 -13.93
C ALA A 175 7.33 -7.22 -15.43
N ARG A 176 6.39 -7.79 -16.21
CA ARG A 176 6.32 -7.56 -17.65
C ARG A 176 6.10 -6.09 -18.01
N ALA A 177 5.25 -5.38 -17.23
CA ALA A 177 5.04 -3.95 -17.44
C ALA A 177 6.29 -3.13 -17.12
N ALA A 178 7.01 -3.44 -16.05
CA ALA A 178 8.28 -2.82 -15.72
C ALA A 178 9.30 -3.02 -16.84
N TRP A 179 9.48 -4.26 -17.31
CA TRP A 179 10.38 -4.60 -18.41
C TRP A 179 10.02 -3.90 -19.71
N GLY A 180 8.75 -4.01 -20.15
CA GLY A 180 8.27 -3.49 -21.43
C GLY A 180 8.21 -1.95 -21.50
N ASN A 181 7.99 -1.26 -20.37
CA ASN A 181 7.90 0.19 -20.32
C ASN A 181 9.21 0.89 -19.90
N SER A 182 10.25 0.14 -19.52
CA SER A 182 11.56 0.70 -19.22
C SER A 182 12.30 1.08 -20.50
N SER A 183 12.63 2.37 -20.64
CA SER A 183 13.44 2.87 -21.76
C SER A 183 14.91 2.44 -21.67
N TYR A 184 15.39 2.19 -20.47
CA TYR A 184 16.77 1.77 -20.19
C TYR A 184 16.75 0.46 -19.43
N LYS A 185 17.59 -0.49 -19.86
CA LYS A 185 17.84 -1.76 -19.20
C LYS A 185 19.33 -1.87 -18.98
N ILE A 186 19.75 -1.90 -17.71
CA ILE A 186 21.15 -2.01 -17.31
C ILE A 186 21.35 -3.41 -16.76
N ILE A 187 22.11 -4.22 -17.46
CA ILE A 187 22.41 -5.60 -17.07
C ILE A 187 23.88 -5.65 -16.65
N LEU A 188 24.10 -5.97 -15.40
CA LEU A 188 25.43 -6.20 -14.86
C LEU A 188 25.83 -7.68 -15.09
N LYS A 189 27.02 -8.06 -14.60
CA LYS A 189 27.52 -9.43 -14.73
C LYS A 189 26.55 -10.43 -14.09
N GLN A 190 26.10 -11.38 -14.89
CA GLN A 190 25.22 -12.47 -14.47
C GLN A 190 26.00 -13.78 -14.41
N SER A 191 25.52 -14.76 -13.63
CA SER A 191 26.10 -16.10 -13.63
C SER A 191 25.64 -16.88 -14.87
N ALA A 192 26.47 -17.86 -15.32
CA ALA A 192 26.15 -18.67 -16.50
C ALA A 192 24.83 -19.47 -16.35
N LYS A 193 24.42 -19.77 -15.12
CA LYS A 193 23.16 -20.48 -14.84
C LYS A 193 21.89 -19.63 -15.08
N GLU A 194 22.02 -18.32 -15.19
CA GLU A 194 20.91 -17.38 -15.36
C GLU A 194 20.59 -17.13 -16.83
N PHE A 195 21.41 -17.62 -17.75
CA PHE A 195 21.20 -17.53 -19.20
C PHE A 195 20.82 -18.86 -19.86
N ALA A 196 20.72 -19.95 -19.09
CA ALA A 196 20.30 -21.27 -19.56
C ALA A 196 18.80 -21.48 -19.34
#